data_96453d91d10c30b0868e034dfc89a8f1
#
_entry.id   96453d91d10c30b0868e034dfc89a8f1
#
_cell.length_a   1.000
_cell.length_b   1.000
_cell.length_c   1.000
_cell.angle_alpha   90.00
_cell.angle_beta   90.00
_cell.angle_gamma   90.00
#
_symmetry.space_group_name_H-M   'P 1'
#
loop_
_entity.id
_entity.type
_entity.pdbx_description
1 polymer ?
#
loop_
_entity_poly.entity_id
_entity_poly.type
_entity_poly.pdbx_seq_one_letter_code
_entity_poly.pdbx_strand_id
1 'polypeptide(L)'
;VSEDSAFYNSYEFTTFNQISDMITRLSVQGSAINSIGDDDVRISKRLYIPSKKLRGFESGKIGPKDSGDYIGGNYTAVLNASTTLPEFGANLETVDFQLFFDAANVWGVDYDSTLDNSSLRSSVGLSVDWFTIIGPLNFSIAQPISKADTDRTETVRFNIGTTF
;
A
#
# COMPACT_ATOMS: atom_id res chain seq x y z
N VAL A 1 34.66 3.32 -9.71
CA VAL A 1 33.42 3.31 -8.87
C VAL A 1 32.28 3.43 -9.84
N SER A 2 31.61 2.31 -10.14
CA SER A 2 30.37 2.31 -10.93
C SER A 2 29.33 3.04 -10.11
N GLU A 3 28.90 4.23 -10.54
CA GLU A 3 27.71 4.86 -9.99
C GLU A 3 26.52 4.09 -10.54
N ASP A 4 25.90 3.24 -9.70
CA ASP A 4 24.66 2.55 -10.08
C ASP A 4 23.57 3.60 -10.22
N SER A 5 23.36 4.02 -11.42
CA SER A 5 22.30 4.95 -11.76
C SER A 5 21.02 4.17 -12.04
N ALA A 6 19.93 4.56 -11.41
CA ALA A 6 18.62 4.00 -11.65
C ALA A 6 17.61 5.11 -11.95
N PHE A 7 16.70 4.83 -12.87
CA PHE A 7 15.62 5.73 -13.25
C PHE A 7 14.32 5.29 -12.57
N TYR A 8 13.75 6.17 -11.76
CA TYR A 8 12.49 5.93 -11.03
C TYR A 8 11.37 6.78 -11.59
N ASN A 9 10.22 6.15 -11.84
CA ASN A 9 8.97 6.79 -12.22
C ASN A 9 7.86 6.38 -11.28
N SER A 10 6.98 7.31 -10.95
CA SER A 10 5.76 7.02 -10.23
C SER A 10 4.64 7.92 -10.71
N TYR A 11 3.48 7.32 -10.95
CA TYR A 11 2.26 8.01 -11.34
C TYR A 11 1.19 7.64 -10.34
N GLU A 12 0.50 8.65 -9.81
CA GLU A 12 -0.66 8.47 -8.94
C GLU A 12 -1.83 9.31 -9.48
N PHE A 13 -2.96 8.65 -9.65
CA PHE A 13 -4.23 9.29 -9.96
C PHE A 13 -5.19 9.08 -8.80
N THR A 14 -5.74 10.17 -8.27
CA THR A 14 -6.73 10.11 -7.20
C THR A 14 -7.96 10.93 -7.58
N THR A 15 -9.14 10.35 -7.38
CA THR A 15 -10.42 11.03 -7.56
C THR A 15 -11.26 10.92 -6.29
N PHE A 16 -12.04 11.96 -6.06
CA PHE A 16 -12.99 12.04 -4.95
C PHE A 16 -14.39 12.30 -5.53
N ASN A 17 -15.36 11.55 -5.03
CA ASN A 17 -16.76 11.72 -5.40
C ASN A 17 -17.59 11.78 -4.12
N GLN A 18 -18.45 12.79 -4.04
CA GLN A 18 -19.44 12.88 -2.97
C GLN A 18 -20.75 12.26 -3.43
N ILE A 19 -21.25 11.31 -2.66
CA ILE A 19 -22.54 10.66 -2.87
C ILE A 19 -23.34 10.82 -1.58
N SER A 20 -24.31 11.74 -1.57
CA SER A 20 -25.01 12.17 -0.35
C SER A 20 -23.99 12.69 0.69
N ASP A 21 -23.99 12.15 1.90
CA ASP A 21 -23.09 12.52 2.99
C ASP A 21 -21.80 11.70 3.01
N MET A 22 -21.62 10.79 2.04
CA MET A 22 -20.43 9.94 1.93
C MET A 22 -19.43 10.53 0.93
N ILE A 23 -18.16 10.51 1.28
CA ILE A 23 -17.06 10.86 0.38
C ILE A 23 -16.35 9.56 -0.02
N THR A 24 -16.38 9.26 -1.30
CA THR A 24 -15.67 8.12 -1.88
C THR A 24 -14.37 8.59 -2.51
N ARG A 25 -13.27 7.94 -2.15
CA ARG A 25 -11.94 8.14 -2.73
C ARG A 25 -11.54 6.91 -3.52
N LEU A 26 -11.04 7.11 -4.73
CA LEU A 26 -10.39 6.09 -5.53
C LEU A 26 -9.00 6.59 -5.91
N SER A 27 -7.98 5.79 -5.65
CA SER A 27 -6.59 6.09 -5.99
C SER A 27 -5.94 4.90 -6.69
N VAL A 28 -5.26 5.18 -7.80
CA VAL A 28 -4.47 4.20 -8.55
C VAL A 28 -3.05 4.73 -8.64
N GLN A 29 -2.07 3.91 -8.28
CA GLN A 29 -0.66 4.25 -8.36
C GLN A 29 0.10 3.15 -9.10
N GLY A 30 0.97 3.56 -10.02
CA GLY A 30 1.97 2.69 -10.65
C GLY A 30 3.35 3.28 -10.45
N SER A 31 4.33 2.44 -10.10
CA SER A 31 5.72 2.88 -9.97
C SER A 31 6.64 1.87 -10.64
N ALA A 32 7.71 2.38 -11.23
CA ALA A 32 8.73 1.60 -11.90
C ALA A 32 10.12 2.15 -11.56
N ILE A 33 11.07 1.23 -11.37
CA ILE A 33 12.48 1.55 -11.25
C ILE A 33 13.26 0.65 -12.21
N ASN A 34 14.13 1.23 -13.01
CA ASN A 34 14.98 0.52 -13.95
C ASN A 34 16.41 0.99 -13.82
N SER A 35 17.37 0.09 -13.98
CA SER A 35 18.78 0.45 -14.04
C SER A 35 19.07 1.24 -15.32
N ILE A 36 20.02 2.16 -15.23
CA ILE A 36 20.61 2.85 -16.38
C ILE A 36 21.95 2.18 -16.63
N GLY A 37 22.00 1.30 -17.64
CA GLY A 37 23.17 0.50 -17.98
C GLY A 37 22.86 -1.00 -17.96
N ASP A 38 23.91 -1.80 -17.92
CA ASP A 38 23.82 -3.27 -18.01
C ASP A 38 23.70 -3.95 -16.61
N ASP A 39 23.71 -3.16 -15.54
CA ASP A 39 23.61 -3.66 -14.17
C ASP A 39 22.14 -3.81 -13.72
N ASP A 40 21.88 -4.77 -12.85
CA ASP A 40 20.58 -4.97 -12.22
C ASP A 40 20.26 -3.90 -11.17
N VAL A 41 18.98 -3.66 -10.89
CA VAL A 41 18.57 -2.74 -9.83
C VAL A 41 18.97 -3.32 -8.47
N ARG A 42 19.76 -2.57 -7.70
CA ARG A 42 20.15 -2.97 -6.34
C ARG A 42 18.93 -3.16 -5.45
N ILE A 43 18.96 -4.18 -4.59
CA ILE A 43 17.89 -4.48 -3.62
C ILE A 43 17.52 -3.26 -2.78
N SER A 44 18.49 -2.45 -2.37
CA SER A 44 18.25 -1.22 -1.59
C SER A 44 17.50 -0.11 -2.34
N LYS A 45 17.42 -0.19 -3.68
CA LYS A 45 16.68 0.75 -4.52
C LYS A 45 15.35 0.21 -5.01
N ARG A 46 15.10 -1.11 -4.84
CA ARG A 46 13.86 -1.75 -5.27
C ARG A 46 12.65 -1.21 -4.55
N LEU A 47 11.50 -1.39 -5.16
CA LEU A 47 10.24 -0.91 -4.66
C LEU A 47 9.61 -1.93 -3.70
N TYR A 48 9.00 -1.41 -2.66
CA TYR A 48 8.24 -2.16 -1.66
C TYR A 48 6.89 -1.50 -1.47
N ILE A 49 5.86 -2.29 -1.13
CA ILE A 49 4.54 -1.75 -0.80
C ILE A 49 4.51 -1.39 0.69
N PRO A 50 4.34 -0.10 1.03
CA PRO A 50 4.15 0.29 2.42
C PRO A 50 2.75 -0.10 2.90
N SER A 51 2.63 -0.42 4.17
CA SER A 51 1.36 -0.86 4.78
C SER A 51 0.22 0.16 4.70
N LYS A 52 0.51 1.44 4.57
CA LYS A 52 -0.52 2.48 4.33
C LYS A 52 -1.16 2.38 2.94
N LYS A 53 -0.48 1.75 1.98
CA LYS A 53 -0.99 1.53 0.61
C LYS A 53 -1.64 0.15 0.45
N LEU A 54 -1.38 -0.78 1.35
CA LEU A 54 -2.02 -2.11 1.39
C LEU A 54 -2.24 -2.50 2.86
N ARG A 55 -3.35 -2.03 3.43
CA ARG A 55 -3.75 -2.36 4.81
C ARG A 55 -4.05 -3.86 4.93
N GLY A 56 -3.80 -4.45 6.07
CA GLY A 56 -3.93 -5.91 6.25
C GLY A 56 -2.65 -6.69 5.99
N PHE A 57 -1.57 -6.00 5.57
CA PHE A 57 -0.25 -6.59 5.34
C PHE A 57 0.84 -5.82 6.04
N GLU A 58 1.89 -6.51 6.51
CA GLU A 58 3.08 -5.88 7.06
C GLU A 58 3.83 -5.11 5.96
N SER A 59 4.37 -3.94 6.33
CA SER A 59 5.09 -3.06 5.39
C SER A 59 6.30 -3.77 4.78
N GLY A 60 6.37 -3.83 3.44
CA GLY A 60 7.48 -4.45 2.72
C GLY A 60 7.59 -5.97 2.89
N LYS A 61 6.55 -6.63 3.39
CA LYS A 61 6.54 -8.08 3.64
C LYS A 61 5.60 -8.83 2.69
N ILE A 62 5.55 -8.36 1.46
CA ILE A 62 4.86 -9.01 0.33
C ILE A 62 5.78 -9.01 -0.89
N GLY A 63 5.51 -9.91 -1.84
CA GLY A 63 6.20 -9.96 -3.13
C GLY A 63 7.38 -10.93 -3.17
N PRO A 64 8.33 -10.71 -4.08
CA PRO A 64 9.45 -11.59 -4.31
C PRO A 64 10.32 -11.78 -3.07
N LYS A 65 10.81 -13.02 -2.91
CA LYS A 65 11.73 -13.41 -1.82
C LYS A 65 12.93 -14.13 -2.39
N ASP A 66 14.09 -13.84 -1.82
CA ASP A 66 15.32 -14.58 -2.05
C ASP A 66 15.93 -14.99 -0.71
N SER A 67 16.29 -16.26 -0.59
CA SER A 67 16.95 -16.83 0.61
C SER A 67 16.21 -16.53 1.93
N GLY A 68 14.88 -16.34 1.84
CA GLY A 68 14.04 -16.04 2.99
C GLY A 68 13.75 -14.55 3.23
N ASP A 69 14.48 -13.66 2.57
CA ASP A 69 14.30 -12.21 2.68
C ASP A 69 13.42 -11.64 1.58
N TYR A 70 12.62 -10.60 1.90
CA TYR A 70 11.86 -9.86 0.90
C TYR A 70 12.79 -8.90 0.18
N ILE A 71 12.84 -9.03 -1.14
CA ILE A 71 13.77 -8.30 -1.98
C ILE A 71 13.11 -7.14 -2.76
N GLY A 72 11.79 -6.95 -2.62
CA GLY A 72 11.04 -5.98 -3.40
C GLY A 72 10.98 -6.32 -4.88
N GLY A 73 10.61 -5.35 -5.69
CA GLY A 73 10.53 -5.51 -7.14
C GLY A 73 10.83 -4.22 -7.87
N ASN A 74 10.97 -4.32 -9.18
CA ASN A 74 11.21 -3.15 -10.03
C ASN A 74 9.91 -2.42 -10.37
N TYR A 75 8.76 -3.07 -10.17
CA TYR A 75 7.44 -2.53 -10.50
C TYR A 75 6.48 -2.69 -9.33
N THR A 76 5.63 -1.69 -9.14
CA THR A 76 4.50 -1.75 -8.20
C THR A 76 3.24 -1.21 -8.85
N ALA A 77 2.11 -1.83 -8.49
CA ALA A 77 0.79 -1.29 -8.78
C ALA A 77 -0.05 -1.32 -7.51
N VAL A 78 -0.78 -0.25 -7.25
CA VAL A 78 -1.62 -0.09 -6.07
C VAL A 78 -2.96 0.48 -6.48
N LEU A 79 -4.03 -0.08 -5.95
CA LEU A 79 -5.39 0.43 -6.02
C LEU A 79 -5.91 0.59 -4.59
N ASN A 80 -6.37 1.78 -4.25
CA ASN A 80 -7.04 2.05 -2.99
C ASN A 80 -8.42 2.65 -3.26
N ALA A 81 -9.45 2.05 -2.71
CA ALA A 81 -10.79 2.57 -2.71
C ALA A 81 -11.28 2.71 -1.27
N SER A 82 -11.87 3.83 -0.92
CA SER A 82 -12.46 4.03 0.40
C SER A 82 -13.70 4.92 0.32
N THR A 83 -14.60 4.75 1.25
CA THR A 83 -15.75 5.61 1.41
C THR A 83 -15.96 5.94 2.89
N THR A 84 -16.21 7.21 3.19
CA THR A 84 -16.63 7.61 4.54
C THR A 84 -18.03 7.06 4.79
N LEU A 85 -18.26 6.59 6.00
CA LEU A 85 -19.58 6.16 6.44
C LEU A 85 -20.32 7.35 7.03
N PRO A 86 -21.67 7.42 6.88
CA PRO A 86 -22.47 8.44 7.56
C PRO A 86 -22.23 8.40 9.07
N GLU A 87 -22.34 9.54 9.73
CA GLU A 87 -22.20 9.63 11.18
C GLU A 87 -23.23 8.73 11.88
N PHE A 88 -22.73 7.74 12.62
CA PHE A 88 -23.54 6.89 13.48
C PHE A 88 -23.73 7.53 14.86
N GLY A 89 -24.70 8.46 14.95
CA GLY A 89 -25.13 9.03 16.25
C GLY A 89 -24.24 10.12 16.80
N ALA A 90 -24.79 10.87 17.73
CA ALA A 90 -24.30 12.03 18.47
C ALA A 90 -22.85 12.49 18.29
N ASN A 91 -22.69 13.63 17.62
CA ASN A 91 -21.57 14.59 17.80
C ASN A 91 -20.14 14.02 17.74
N LEU A 92 -19.81 13.19 16.78
CA LEU A 92 -18.44 12.74 16.52
C LEU A 92 -17.78 13.59 15.41
N GLU A 93 -17.90 14.91 15.49
CA GLU A 93 -17.34 15.86 14.49
C GLU A 93 -15.83 15.70 14.26
N THR A 94 -15.16 14.97 15.13
CA THR A 94 -13.71 14.72 15.06
C THR A 94 -13.35 13.28 14.68
N VAL A 95 -14.32 12.45 14.34
CA VAL A 95 -14.10 11.01 14.07
C VAL A 95 -14.75 10.62 12.74
N ASP A 96 -13.92 10.18 11.79
CA ASP A 96 -14.37 9.67 10.50
C ASP A 96 -14.23 8.15 10.46
N PHE A 97 -15.33 7.47 10.14
CA PHE A 97 -15.33 6.03 9.86
C PHE A 97 -15.26 5.80 8.36
N GLN A 98 -14.43 4.89 7.93
CA GLN A 98 -14.26 4.56 6.53
C GLN A 98 -14.33 3.05 6.32
N LEU A 99 -15.04 2.63 5.27
CA LEU A 99 -14.88 1.32 4.67
C LEU A 99 -13.83 1.43 3.55
N PHE A 100 -12.94 0.45 3.44
CA PHE A 100 -11.92 0.45 2.41
C PHE A 100 -11.72 -0.90 1.73
N PHE A 101 -11.23 -0.83 0.51
CA PHE A 101 -10.66 -1.94 -0.25
C PHE A 101 -9.30 -1.51 -0.79
N ASP A 102 -8.28 -2.31 -0.54
CA ASP A 102 -6.94 -2.10 -1.06
C ASP A 102 -6.52 -3.31 -1.90
N ALA A 103 -5.85 -3.05 -3.01
CA ALA A 103 -5.21 -4.08 -3.80
C ALA A 103 -3.84 -3.60 -4.26
N ALA A 104 -2.85 -4.48 -4.25
CA ALA A 104 -1.51 -4.15 -4.69
C ALA A 104 -0.74 -5.37 -5.20
N ASN A 105 0.27 -5.09 -6.02
CA ASN A 105 1.27 -6.06 -6.39
C ASN A 105 2.65 -5.40 -6.48
N VAL A 106 3.70 -6.20 -6.26
CA VAL A 106 5.10 -5.86 -6.46
C VAL A 106 5.78 -7.01 -7.18
N TRP A 107 6.48 -6.70 -8.29
CA TRP A 107 7.08 -7.70 -9.16
C TRP A 107 8.28 -7.12 -9.92
N GLY A 108 8.89 -7.96 -10.76
CA GLY A 108 10.03 -7.59 -11.59
C GLY A 108 11.34 -7.77 -10.83
N VAL A 109 11.87 -9.02 -10.87
CA VAL A 109 13.21 -9.35 -10.39
C VAL A 109 14.09 -9.55 -11.61
N ASP A 110 14.97 -8.59 -11.86
CA ASP A 110 15.78 -8.51 -13.07
C ASP A 110 16.88 -9.58 -13.13
N TYR A 111 17.52 -9.91 -12.00
CA TYR A 111 18.61 -10.89 -11.96
C TYR A 111 18.14 -12.37 -11.95
N ASP A 112 16.91 -12.63 -11.51
CA ASP A 112 16.32 -13.97 -11.50
C ASP A 112 14.80 -13.91 -11.58
N SER A 113 14.26 -14.08 -12.77
CA SER A 113 12.81 -14.04 -13.01
C SER A 113 12.03 -15.20 -12.34
N THR A 114 12.72 -16.23 -11.85
CA THR A 114 12.08 -17.35 -11.12
C THR A 114 11.64 -16.95 -9.72
N LEU A 115 12.24 -15.89 -9.15
CA LEU A 115 11.86 -15.34 -7.86
C LEU A 115 10.63 -14.43 -7.93
N ASP A 116 10.21 -14.08 -9.15
CA ASP A 116 9.10 -13.16 -9.35
C ASP A 116 7.78 -13.80 -8.96
N ASN A 117 6.99 -13.08 -8.20
CA ASN A 117 5.69 -13.48 -7.74
C ASN A 117 4.66 -12.40 -8.11
N SER A 118 3.99 -12.61 -9.25
CA SER A 118 2.98 -11.69 -9.79
C SER A 118 1.60 -11.81 -9.14
N SER A 119 1.48 -12.45 -7.97
CA SER A 119 0.20 -12.61 -7.29
C SER A 119 -0.37 -11.26 -6.83
N LEU A 120 -1.62 -11.02 -7.18
CA LEU A 120 -2.35 -9.85 -6.69
C LEU A 120 -2.71 -10.06 -5.21
N ARG A 121 -2.40 -9.07 -4.37
CA ARG A 121 -2.81 -9.02 -2.96
C ARG A 121 -3.96 -8.06 -2.82
N SER A 122 -4.92 -8.41 -1.99
CA SER A 122 -6.04 -7.52 -1.70
C SER A 122 -6.57 -7.70 -0.29
N SER A 123 -7.17 -6.66 0.24
CA SER A 123 -7.77 -6.62 1.56
C SER A 123 -9.00 -5.71 1.58
N VAL A 124 -9.86 -5.94 2.54
CA VAL A 124 -11.00 -5.10 2.86
C VAL A 124 -11.00 -4.83 4.37
N GLY A 125 -11.51 -3.70 4.78
CA GLY A 125 -11.55 -3.39 6.20
C GLY A 125 -12.26 -2.09 6.55
N LEU A 126 -12.18 -1.77 7.83
CA LEU A 126 -12.67 -0.53 8.40
C LEU A 126 -11.49 0.27 8.93
N SER A 127 -11.54 1.57 8.77
CA SER A 127 -10.62 2.49 9.42
C SER A 127 -11.38 3.60 10.14
N VAL A 128 -10.73 4.13 11.16
CA VAL A 128 -11.22 5.25 11.98
C VAL A 128 -10.12 6.30 12.00
N ASP A 129 -10.43 7.48 11.50
CA ASP A 129 -9.58 8.66 11.61
C ASP A 129 -10.12 9.54 12.73
N TRP A 130 -9.37 9.69 13.78
CA TRP A 130 -9.74 10.50 14.93
C TRP A 130 -8.83 11.73 15.05
N PHE A 131 -9.39 12.92 14.85
CA PHE A 131 -8.70 14.19 14.95
C PHE A 131 -8.63 14.66 16.40
N THR A 132 -7.47 14.49 17.01
CA THR A 132 -7.24 14.88 18.42
C THR A 132 -6.37 16.14 18.51
N ILE A 133 -6.31 16.74 19.71
CA ILE A 133 -5.45 17.90 19.99
C ILE A 133 -3.95 17.61 19.86
N ILE A 134 -3.56 16.34 19.94
CA ILE A 134 -2.16 15.90 19.78
C ILE A 134 -1.85 15.46 18.34
N GLY A 135 -2.84 15.55 17.43
CA GLY A 135 -2.75 15.16 16.03
C GLY A 135 -3.73 14.06 15.66
N PRO A 136 -3.81 13.74 14.38
CA PRO A 136 -4.70 12.67 13.90
C PRO A 136 -4.19 11.29 14.32
N LEU A 137 -5.12 10.47 14.78
CA LEU A 137 -4.91 9.06 15.10
C LEU A 137 -5.68 8.24 14.07
N ASN A 138 -5.04 7.24 13.49
CA ASN A 138 -5.67 6.32 12.56
C ASN A 138 -5.63 4.90 13.12
N PHE A 139 -6.79 4.27 13.18
CA PHE A 139 -6.96 2.84 13.47
C PHE A 139 -7.51 2.14 12.23
N SER A 140 -6.99 0.97 11.92
CA SER A 140 -7.57 0.14 10.87
C SER A 140 -7.59 -1.33 11.26
N ILE A 141 -8.69 -1.98 10.88
CA ILE A 141 -8.85 -3.43 10.96
C ILE A 141 -9.07 -3.92 9.53
N ALA A 142 -8.20 -4.80 9.07
CA ALA A 142 -8.20 -5.30 7.71
C ALA A 142 -8.21 -6.82 7.65
N GLN A 143 -8.99 -7.36 6.72
CA GLN A 143 -9.01 -8.77 6.39
C GLN A 143 -8.42 -8.96 4.99
N PRO A 144 -7.29 -9.66 4.85
CA PRO A 144 -6.77 -10.08 3.54
C PRO A 144 -7.78 -10.97 2.81
N ILE A 145 -8.06 -10.65 1.54
CA ILE A 145 -8.93 -11.45 0.65
C ILE A 145 -8.05 -12.34 -0.23
N SER A 146 -6.99 -11.78 -0.80
CA SER A 146 -6.02 -12.48 -1.63
C SER A 146 -4.61 -12.21 -1.13
N LYS A 147 -3.83 -13.26 -0.97
CA LYS A 147 -2.42 -13.22 -0.53
C LYS A 147 -1.65 -14.42 -1.09
N ALA A 148 -0.34 -14.30 -1.17
CA ALA A 148 0.55 -15.46 -1.36
C ALA A 148 0.89 -16.09 0.00
N ASP A 149 1.26 -17.37 0.00
CA ASP A 149 1.62 -18.10 1.24
C ASP A 149 2.83 -17.51 1.95
N THR A 150 3.68 -16.81 1.21
CA THR A 150 4.89 -16.16 1.73
C THR A 150 4.64 -14.77 2.30
N ASP A 151 3.46 -14.19 2.09
CA ASP A 151 3.14 -12.84 2.54
C ASP A 151 2.88 -12.80 4.05
N ARG A 152 3.27 -11.70 4.69
CA ARG A 152 2.96 -11.46 6.11
C ARG A 152 1.79 -10.50 6.22
N THR A 153 0.81 -10.88 7.04
CA THR A 153 -0.43 -10.12 7.26
C THR A 153 -0.45 -9.48 8.65
N GLU A 154 -1.08 -8.32 8.74
CA GLU A 154 -1.28 -7.57 9.98
C GLU A 154 -2.74 -7.10 10.05
N THR A 155 -3.54 -7.75 10.87
CA THR A 155 -5.00 -7.52 10.92
C THR A 155 -5.36 -6.15 11.51
N VAL A 156 -4.63 -5.69 12.51
CA VAL A 156 -4.91 -4.43 13.23
C VAL A 156 -3.71 -3.52 13.12
N ARG A 157 -3.93 -2.27 12.75
CA ARG A 157 -2.89 -1.24 12.69
C ARG A 157 -3.33 0.02 13.38
N PHE A 158 -2.37 0.64 14.07
CA PHE A 158 -2.48 1.94 14.68
C PHE A 158 -1.37 2.86 14.17
N ASN A 159 -1.74 4.06 13.73
CA ASN A 159 -0.80 5.10 13.33
C ASN A 159 -1.11 6.42 14.04
N ILE A 160 -0.04 7.16 14.36
CA ILE A 160 -0.11 8.53 14.87
C ILE A 160 0.44 9.44 13.77
N GLY A 161 -0.35 10.42 13.34
CA GLY A 161 0.02 11.35 12.29
C GLY A 161 -0.85 11.23 11.05
N THR A 162 -0.65 12.13 10.09
CA THR A 162 -1.41 12.16 8.84
C THR A 162 -1.04 10.97 7.95
N THR A 163 -2.05 10.24 7.51
CA THR A 163 -1.93 9.15 6.52
C THR A 163 -2.23 9.71 5.12
N PHE A 164 -1.37 10.59 4.62
CA PHE A 164 -1.45 11.03 3.22
C PHE A 164 -0.50 10.25 2.34
#